data_bd11d0b70d0c86bd635be9cc5525025e
#
_entry.id   bd11d0b70d0c86bd635be9cc5525025e
#
_cell.length_a   1.000
_cell.length_b   1.000
_cell.length_c   1.000
_cell.angle_alpha   90.00
_cell.angle_beta   90.00
_cell.angle_gamma   90.00
#
_symmetry.space_group_name_H-M   'P 1'
#
loop_
_entity.id
_entity.type
_entity.pdbx_description
1 polymer ?
#
loop_
_entity_poly.entity_id
_entity_poly.type
_entity_poly.pdbx_seq_one_letter_code
_entity_poly.pdbx_strand_id
1 'polypeptide(L)'
;MMKRKKIMFIVAVILAALLVLTVAAGFFFASSSMSIRRQTLDEARKWQEDHYDLSWYEPLEKTDYQVTSYDGYVLNVELIRNPVPSDKYILLSHGYTDNRFGSLKYTKMYLDLGFNVIVYDLRGHGENEATFCTYSARERKDLATLIRDCRDRYRPAIFGIHGESLGAATSIACLEEKPQIDFVVADCGFSDISNVLKGGVKSMHLPEGLVSLASVCARLRYGYSYDMMRPIDSLADNEIPVLFIHGAEDSFILPENSERMKEETKGYSELHLIPGAAHAASILTAPEEYREIVEAFLAHIG
;
A
#
# COMPACT_ATOMS: atom_id res chain seq x y z
N MET A 1 13.62 -3.61 -60.39
CA MET A 1 14.51 -3.36 -59.22
C MET A 1 14.08 -2.12 -58.42
N MET A 2 13.84 -0.96 -59.02
CA MET A 2 13.42 0.29 -58.33
C MET A 2 12.12 0.18 -57.50
N LYS A 3 11.04 -0.45 -58.01
CA LYS A 3 9.78 -0.61 -57.27
C LYS A 3 9.95 -1.42 -55.98
N ARG A 4 10.76 -2.48 -56.01
CA ARG A 4 11.04 -3.32 -54.83
C ARG A 4 11.79 -2.54 -53.72
N LYS A 5 12.79 -1.75 -54.07
CA LYS A 5 13.52 -0.89 -53.11
C LYS A 5 12.62 0.16 -52.48
N LYS A 6 11.69 0.78 -53.27
CA LYS A 6 10.73 1.75 -52.76
C LYS A 6 9.73 1.11 -51.77
N ILE A 7 9.23 -0.09 -52.06
CA ILE A 7 8.34 -0.83 -51.14
C ILE A 7 9.08 -1.20 -49.87
N MET A 8 10.30 -1.74 -49.95
CA MET A 8 11.11 -2.05 -48.78
C MET A 8 11.39 -0.83 -47.91
N PHE A 9 11.65 0.33 -48.50
CA PHE A 9 11.84 1.59 -47.75
C PHE A 9 10.56 2.02 -47.05
N ILE A 10 9.41 1.97 -47.71
CA ILE A 10 8.10 2.29 -47.09
C ILE A 10 7.82 1.34 -45.92
N VAL A 11 8.03 0.03 -46.10
CA VAL A 11 7.83 -0.96 -45.00
C VAL A 11 8.77 -0.67 -43.84
N ALA A 12 10.04 -0.36 -44.11
CA ALA A 12 10.99 -0.01 -43.06
C ALA A 12 10.57 1.25 -42.27
N VAL A 13 10.06 2.29 -42.96
CA VAL A 13 9.55 3.50 -42.32
C VAL A 13 8.32 3.20 -41.45
N ILE A 14 7.39 2.37 -41.96
CA ILE A 14 6.21 1.97 -41.20
C ILE A 14 6.61 1.18 -39.95
N LEU A 15 7.53 0.22 -40.07
CA LEU A 15 8.02 -0.55 -38.91
C LEU A 15 8.73 0.33 -37.87
N ALA A 16 9.54 1.29 -38.35
CA ALA A 16 10.19 2.26 -37.46
C ALA A 16 9.16 3.14 -36.72
N ALA A 17 8.15 3.62 -37.44
CA ALA A 17 7.06 4.40 -36.82
C ALA A 17 6.27 3.58 -35.80
N LEU A 18 5.95 2.34 -36.12
CA LEU A 18 5.27 1.42 -35.17
C LEU A 18 6.14 1.14 -33.92
N LEU A 19 7.45 0.94 -34.11
CA LEU A 19 8.37 0.77 -32.97
C LEU A 19 8.37 2.01 -32.04
N VAL A 20 8.48 3.21 -32.66
CA VAL A 20 8.45 4.47 -31.88
C VAL A 20 7.15 4.62 -31.10
N LEU A 21 6.00 4.34 -31.75
CA LEU A 21 4.70 4.40 -31.07
C LEU A 21 4.58 3.38 -29.93
N THR A 22 5.08 2.17 -30.14
CA THR A 22 5.09 1.11 -29.11
C THR A 22 5.94 1.53 -27.91
N VAL A 23 7.13 2.05 -28.12
CA VAL A 23 8.00 2.55 -27.05
C VAL A 23 7.36 3.73 -26.34
N ALA A 24 6.78 4.68 -27.09
CA ALA A 24 6.07 5.82 -26.51
C ALA A 24 4.88 5.37 -25.63
N ALA A 25 4.11 4.38 -26.07
CA ALA A 25 3.04 3.78 -25.28
C ALA A 25 3.56 3.15 -23.99
N GLY A 26 4.70 2.45 -24.04
CA GLY A 26 5.37 1.90 -22.86
C GLY A 26 5.77 2.97 -21.84
N PHE A 27 6.40 4.06 -22.29
CA PHE A 27 6.74 5.19 -21.40
C PHE A 27 5.51 5.92 -20.89
N PHE A 28 4.48 6.09 -21.69
CA PHE A 28 3.22 6.69 -21.27
C PHE A 28 2.56 5.87 -20.17
N PHE A 29 2.42 4.55 -20.36
CA PHE A 29 1.84 3.66 -19.36
C PHE A 29 2.68 3.62 -18.08
N ALA A 30 4.01 3.52 -18.19
CA ALA A 30 4.91 3.58 -17.05
C ALA A 30 4.76 4.88 -16.26
N SER A 31 4.68 6.02 -16.96
CA SER A 31 4.51 7.33 -16.31
C SER A 31 3.15 7.47 -15.65
N SER A 32 2.09 7.01 -16.31
CA SER A 32 0.72 7.07 -15.81
C SER A 32 0.55 6.18 -14.57
N SER A 33 1.08 4.95 -14.59
CA SER A 33 0.95 4.02 -13.46
C SER A 33 1.76 4.45 -12.22
N MET A 34 2.93 5.05 -12.41
CA MET A 34 3.77 5.49 -11.29
C MET A 34 3.47 6.93 -10.81
N SER A 35 2.62 7.66 -11.54
CA SER A 35 2.19 9.01 -11.14
C SER A 35 1.13 8.91 -10.06
N ILE A 36 1.28 9.65 -8.96
CA ILE A 36 0.34 9.68 -7.86
C ILE A 36 -0.69 10.78 -8.11
N ARG A 37 -1.98 10.43 -8.10
CA ARG A 37 -3.06 11.41 -7.96
C ARG A 37 -3.20 11.72 -6.47
N ARG A 38 -2.74 12.89 -6.07
CA ARG A 38 -2.76 13.30 -4.66
C ARG A 38 -4.13 13.79 -4.26
N GLN A 39 -4.62 13.30 -3.15
CA GLN A 39 -5.76 13.83 -2.42
C GLN A 39 -5.26 14.77 -1.33
N THR A 40 -5.91 15.91 -1.15
CA THR A 40 -5.60 16.82 -0.04
C THR A 40 -6.09 16.25 1.28
N LEU A 41 -5.53 16.74 2.40
CA LEU A 41 -6.02 16.33 3.72
C LEU A 41 -7.50 16.67 3.91
N ASP A 42 -7.94 17.85 3.45
CA ASP A 42 -9.32 18.30 3.56
C ASP A 42 -10.28 17.39 2.76
N GLU A 43 -9.88 16.96 1.55
CA GLU A 43 -10.68 16.02 0.74
C GLU A 43 -10.80 14.66 1.42
N ALA A 44 -9.70 14.12 1.95
CA ALA A 44 -9.72 12.85 2.67
C ALA A 44 -10.53 12.95 3.96
N ARG A 45 -10.33 14.01 4.74
CA ARG A 45 -11.08 14.28 5.97
C ARG A 45 -12.58 14.38 5.69
N LYS A 46 -12.97 15.17 4.67
CA LYS A 46 -14.37 15.29 4.28
C LYS A 46 -14.96 13.94 3.90
N TRP A 47 -14.25 13.12 3.15
CA TRP A 47 -14.70 11.78 2.80
C TRP A 47 -14.97 10.94 4.06
N GLN A 48 -14.05 10.98 5.05
CA GLN A 48 -14.24 10.27 6.33
C GLN A 48 -15.48 10.80 7.08
N GLU A 49 -15.66 12.14 7.16
CA GLU A 49 -16.83 12.77 7.81
C GLU A 49 -18.16 12.41 7.13
N ASP A 50 -18.15 12.23 5.81
CA ASP A 50 -19.35 11.82 5.04
C ASP A 50 -19.73 10.34 5.28
N HIS A 51 -18.80 9.49 5.79
CA HIS A 51 -18.99 8.05 5.96
C HIS A 51 -18.93 7.57 7.41
N TYR A 52 -18.34 8.37 8.32
CA TYR A 52 -18.14 8.01 9.73
C TYR A 52 -18.43 9.18 10.65
N ASP A 53 -18.80 8.88 11.90
CA ASP A 53 -18.76 9.87 12.98
C ASP A 53 -17.29 10.08 13.41
N LEU A 54 -16.74 11.25 13.15
CA LEU A 54 -15.41 11.68 13.57
C LEU A 54 -15.43 12.59 14.82
N SER A 55 -16.55 12.75 15.49
CA SER A 55 -16.66 13.58 16.70
C SER A 55 -15.70 13.16 17.83
N TRP A 56 -15.31 11.89 17.84
CA TRP A 56 -14.34 11.32 18.76
C TRP A 56 -12.89 11.79 18.49
N TYR A 57 -12.57 12.20 17.25
CA TYR A 57 -11.22 12.52 16.83
C TYR A 57 -10.76 13.91 17.31
N GLU A 58 -11.66 14.91 17.27
CA GLU A 58 -11.32 16.30 17.62
C GLU A 58 -10.79 16.47 19.06
N PRO A 59 -11.39 15.87 20.12
CA PRO A 59 -10.95 16.07 21.49
C PRO A 59 -9.67 15.31 21.85
N LEU A 60 -9.13 14.47 20.98
CA LEU A 60 -7.93 13.68 21.26
C LEU A 60 -6.67 14.54 21.27
N GLU A 61 -5.70 14.16 22.11
CA GLU A 61 -4.34 14.68 22.06
C GLU A 61 -3.65 14.18 20.81
N LYS A 62 -3.23 15.11 19.94
CA LYS A 62 -2.53 14.82 18.69
C LYS A 62 -1.19 15.55 18.67
N THR A 63 -0.20 14.92 18.04
CA THR A 63 1.13 15.52 17.87
C THR A 63 1.60 15.29 16.45
N ASP A 64 1.68 16.37 15.66
CA ASP A 64 2.30 16.35 14.34
C ASP A 64 3.82 16.45 14.48
N TYR A 65 4.52 15.65 13.69
CA TYR A 65 5.98 15.69 13.60
C TYR A 65 6.46 15.18 12.25
N GLN A 66 7.75 15.32 12.00
CA GLN A 66 8.37 14.85 10.76
C GLN A 66 9.47 13.85 11.06
N VAL A 67 9.61 12.87 10.17
CA VAL A 67 10.68 11.87 10.19
C VAL A 67 11.43 11.92 8.88
N THR A 68 12.77 12.05 8.95
CA THR A 68 13.62 11.97 7.77
C THR A 68 13.90 10.51 7.44
N SER A 69 13.51 10.07 6.26
CA SER A 69 13.69 8.71 5.79
C SER A 69 15.13 8.43 5.36
N TYR A 70 15.40 7.17 5.02
CA TYR A 70 16.72 6.60 4.71
C TYR A 70 17.48 7.34 3.58
N ASP A 71 16.79 8.05 2.70
CA ASP A 71 17.35 8.78 1.55
C ASP A 71 17.21 10.30 1.66
N GLY A 72 16.86 10.81 2.85
CA GLY A 72 16.67 12.23 3.14
C GLY A 72 15.26 12.74 2.85
N TYR A 73 14.34 11.89 2.36
CA TYR A 73 12.94 12.27 2.14
C TYR A 73 12.22 12.48 3.47
N VAL A 74 11.43 13.54 3.58
CA VAL A 74 10.71 13.89 4.81
C VAL A 74 9.29 13.35 4.77
N LEU A 75 8.89 12.65 5.83
CA LEU A 75 7.56 12.07 6.04
C LEU A 75 6.80 12.85 7.09
N ASN A 76 5.58 13.28 6.79
CA ASN A 76 4.67 13.88 7.75
C ASN A 76 3.93 12.80 8.52
N VAL A 77 3.92 12.91 9.84
CA VAL A 77 3.42 11.91 10.78
C VAL A 77 2.57 12.60 11.82
N GLU A 78 1.48 11.94 12.24
CA GLU A 78 0.66 12.35 13.37
C GLU A 78 0.57 11.18 14.38
N LEU A 79 0.87 11.48 15.64
CA LEU A 79 0.56 10.60 16.77
C LEU A 79 -0.78 11.02 17.35
N ILE A 80 -1.71 10.08 17.44
CA ILE A 80 -3.00 10.20 18.10
C ILE A 80 -2.93 9.41 19.39
N ARG A 81 -2.92 10.10 20.55
CA ARG A 81 -2.78 9.43 21.84
C ARG A 81 -4.09 8.78 22.28
N ASN A 82 -3.97 7.61 22.87
CA ASN A 82 -5.08 7.00 23.56
C ASN A 82 -5.43 7.84 24.81
N PRO A 83 -6.72 8.17 25.06
CA PRO A 83 -7.13 8.88 26.28
C PRO A 83 -6.76 8.16 27.58
N VAL A 84 -6.63 6.84 27.52
CA VAL A 84 -6.13 6.01 28.62
C VAL A 84 -4.64 5.77 28.41
N PRO A 85 -3.76 6.03 29.38
CA PRO A 85 -2.33 5.80 29.24
C PRO A 85 -2.03 4.37 28.78
N SER A 86 -1.25 4.24 27.71
CA SER A 86 -0.92 2.96 27.09
C SER A 86 0.51 2.96 26.56
N ASP A 87 1.15 1.80 26.60
CA ASP A 87 2.44 1.48 25.99
C ASP A 87 2.31 0.63 24.71
N LYS A 88 1.06 0.44 24.22
CA LYS A 88 0.75 -0.21 22.95
C LYS A 88 0.68 0.83 21.84
N TYR A 89 1.30 0.55 20.70
CA TYR A 89 1.30 1.43 19.53
C TYR A 89 0.98 0.66 18.27
N ILE A 90 0.25 1.31 17.37
CA ILE A 90 -0.01 0.82 16.01
C ILE A 90 0.33 1.92 15.02
N LEU A 91 1.02 1.56 13.92
CA LEU A 91 1.31 2.46 12.82
C LEU A 91 0.45 2.07 11.62
N LEU A 92 -0.33 3.02 11.11
CA LEU A 92 -1.30 2.80 10.03
C LEU A 92 -0.78 3.37 8.72
N SER A 93 -0.79 2.55 7.67
CA SER A 93 -0.41 2.90 6.30
C SER A 93 -1.63 2.94 5.39
N HIS A 94 -1.92 4.11 4.83
CA HIS A 94 -3.09 4.34 3.96
C HIS A 94 -2.94 3.74 2.55
N GLY A 95 -4.04 3.72 1.79
CA GLY A 95 -4.09 3.24 0.41
C GLY A 95 -3.53 4.23 -0.63
N TYR A 96 -3.46 3.79 -1.89
CA TYR A 96 -3.05 4.63 -3.02
C TYR A 96 -4.01 5.81 -3.21
N THR A 97 -3.49 6.97 -3.57
CA THR A 97 -4.19 8.27 -3.71
C THR A 97 -4.70 8.92 -2.42
N ASP A 98 -4.76 8.19 -1.31
CA ASP A 98 -5.21 8.68 -0.01
C ASP A 98 -4.06 9.38 0.76
N ASN A 99 -4.25 9.65 2.02
CA ASN A 99 -3.28 10.24 2.94
C ASN A 99 -3.55 9.75 4.37
N ARG A 100 -2.82 10.28 5.37
CA ARG A 100 -2.96 9.84 6.77
C ARG A 100 -4.39 9.86 7.30
N PHE A 101 -5.27 10.75 6.80
CA PHE A 101 -6.67 10.79 7.22
C PHE A 101 -7.50 9.63 6.68
N GLY A 102 -7.12 8.99 5.56
CA GLY A 102 -7.76 7.75 5.11
C GLY A 102 -7.65 6.60 6.11
N SER A 103 -6.65 6.65 6.99
CA SER A 103 -6.47 5.66 8.05
C SER A 103 -7.38 5.87 9.28
N LEU A 104 -8.12 6.99 9.37
CA LEU A 104 -8.99 7.29 10.53
C LEU A 104 -10.09 6.25 10.73
N LYS A 105 -10.56 5.61 9.66
CA LYS A 105 -11.55 4.52 9.74
C LYS A 105 -11.11 3.32 10.59
N TYR A 106 -9.81 3.08 10.71
CA TYR A 106 -9.23 2.04 11.58
C TYR A 106 -8.84 2.58 12.95
N THR A 107 -8.60 3.88 13.06
CA THR A 107 -8.03 4.53 14.25
C THR A 107 -8.90 4.32 15.49
N LYS A 108 -10.22 4.54 15.36
CA LYS A 108 -11.15 4.38 16.51
C LYS A 108 -11.09 2.97 17.08
N MET A 109 -11.07 1.96 16.22
CA MET A 109 -10.98 0.56 16.64
C MET A 109 -9.71 0.31 17.48
N TYR A 110 -8.55 0.79 17.01
CA TYR A 110 -7.30 0.60 17.74
C TYR A 110 -7.22 1.40 19.04
N LEU A 111 -7.80 2.61 19.09
CA LEU A 111 -7.94 3.34 20.35
C LEU A 111 -8.78 2.56 21.37
N ASP A 112 -9.89 1.96 20.94
CA ASP A 112 -10.76 1.13 21.79
C ASP A 112 -10.06 -0.16 22.25
N LEU A 113 -9.12 -0.70 21.48
CA LEU A 113 -8.24 -1.83 21.84
C LEU A 113 -7.03 -1.40 22.71
N GLY A 114 -6.95 -0.12 23.07
CA GLY A 114 -5.94 0.42 23.97
C GLY A 114 -4.63 0.81 23.31
N PHE A 115 -4.59 1.02 22.01
CA PHE A 115 -3.38 1.46 21.30
C PHE A 115 -3.31 2.99 21.20
N ASN A 116 -2.12 3.55 21.26
CA ASN A 116 -1.80 4.83 20.65
C ASN A 116 -1.66 4.60 19.13
N VAL A 117 -2.18 5.51 18.34
CA VAL A 117 -2.21 5.34 16.88
C VAL A 117 -1.29 6.34 16.20
N ILE A 118 -0.46 5.86 15.30
CA ILE A 118 0.42 6.68 14.47
C ILE A 118 -0.06 6.56 13.03
N VAL A 119 -0.38 7.70 12.43
CA VAL A 119 -0.73 7.80 11.01
C VAL A 119 0.31 8.65 10.30
N TYR A 120 0.57 8.38 9.03
CA TYR A 120 1.55 9.14 8.25
C TYR A 120 1.16 9.18 6.79
N ASP A 121 1.67 10.16 6.08
CA ASP A 121 1.53 10.21 4.63
C ASP A 121 2.60 9.32 3.97
N LEU A 122 2.18 8.39 3.11
CA LEU A 122 3.10 7.63 2.26
C LEU A 122 3.89 8.60 1.35
N ARG A 123 5.06 8.18 0.92
CA ARG A 123 5.91 8.95 -0.02
C ARG A 123 5.09 9.44 -1.22
N GLY A 124 5.14 10.75 -1.49
CA GLY A 124 4.42 11.40 -2.59
C GLY A 124 2.93 11.66 -2.34
N HIS A 125 2.38 11.26 -1.21
CA HIS A 125 0.97 11.44 -0.84
C HIS A 125 0.80 12.58 0.17
N GLY A 126 -0.46 12.97 0.42
CA GLY A 126 -0.83 13.95 1.42
C GLY A 126 -0.03 15.23 1.33
N GLU A 127 0.60 15.65 2.45
CA GLU A 127 1.45 16.84 2.53
C GLU A 127 2.92 16.58 2.22
N ASN A 128 3.31 15.32 1.97
CA ASN A 128 4.67 15.00 1.60
C ASN A 128 5.05 15.61 0.24
N GLU A 129 6.36 15.80 0.00
CA GLU A 129 6.86 16.27 -1.30
C GLU A 129 6.41 15.34 -2.43
N ALA A 130 6.01 15.93 -3.57
CA ALA A 130 5.53 15.18 -4.71
C ALA A 130 6.64 14.32 -5.33
N THR A 131 6.36 13.04 -5.50
CA THR A 131 7.24 12.08 -6.18
C THR A 131 6.42 10.96 -6.80
N PHE A 132 7.08 10.01 -7.48
CA PHE A 132 6.40 8.85 -8.06
C PHE A 132 6.25 7.71 -7.04
N CYS A 133 5.19 6.91 -7.18
CA CYS A 133 4.96 5.70 -6.39
C CYS A 133 5.84 4.55 -6.89
N THR A 134 6.39 3.76 -5.97
CA THR A 134 7.13 2.52 -6.29
C THR A 134 6.45 1.27 -5.74
N TYR A 135 5.14 1.37 -5.41
CA TYR A 135 4.31 0.23 -5.01
C TYR A 135 4.99 -0.71 -4.01
N SER A 136 5.48 -0.17 -2.94
CA SER A 136 6.23 -0.79 -1.84
C SER A 136 7.77 -0.79 -1.93
N ALA A 137 8.40 -0.60 -3.09
CA ALA A 137 9.87 -0.75 -3.20
C ALA A 137 10.67 0.30 -2.39
N ARG A 138 10.25 1.58 -2.40
CA ARG A 138 10.80 2.63 -1.52
C ARG A 138 10.00 2.78 -0.24
N GLU A 139 8.69 2.69 -0.36
CA GLU A 139 7.73 2.91 0.72
C GLU A 139 7.99 1.98 1.90
N ARG A 140 8.43 0.72 1.68
CA ARG A 140 8.83 -0.21 2.76
C ARG A 140 10.00 0.29 3.60
N LYS A 141 10.97 0.98 2.98
CA LYS A 141 12.13 1.54 3.69
C LYS A 141 11.77 2.78 4.50
N ASP A 142 10.80 3.55 3.99
CA ASP A 142 10.20 4.66 4.75
C ASP A 142 9.50 4.11 6.00
N LEU A 143 8.68 3.08 5.83
CA LEU A 143 7.98 2.42 6.93
C LEU A 143 8.96 1.83 7.95
N ALA A 144 10.04 1.16 7.50
CA ALA A 144 11.09 0.67 8.38
C ALA A 144 11.79 1.80 9.15
N THR A 145 11.94 2.98 8.54
CA THR A 145 12.50 4.16 9.22
C THR A 145 11.54 4.70 10.27
N LEU A 146 10.24 4.78 9.97
CA LEU A 146 9.21 5.16 10.92
C LEU A 146 9.13 4.19 12.11
N ILE A 147 9.23 2.89 11.86
CA ILE A 147 9.23 1.87 12.91
C ILE A 147 10.42 2.10 13.87
N ARG A 148 11.62 2.36 13.35
CA ARG A 148 12.80 2.69 14.19
C ARG A 148 12.57 3.96 14.99
N ASP A 149 12.11 5.04 14.37
CA ASP A 149 11.79 6.31 15.06
C ASP A 149 10.78 6.08 16.20
N CYS A 150 9.72 5.32 15.94
CA CYS A 150 8.70 5.00 16.96
C CYS A 150 9.29 4.19 18.11
N ARG A 151 10.12 3.17 17.83
CA ARG A 151 10.80 2.38 18.87
C ARG A 151 11.72 3.24 19.73
N ASP A 152 12.48 4.13 19.12
CA ASP A 152 13.42 5.00 19.85
C ASP A 152 12.68 6.08 20.67
N ARG A 153 11.62 6.66 20.10
CA ARG A 153 10.87 7.77 20.69
C ARG A 153 9.92 7.33 21.80
N TYR A 154 9.18 6.25 21.58
CA TYR A 154 8.07 5.85 22.47
C TYR A 154 8.34 4.56 23.25
N ARG A 155 9.27 3.73 22.82
CA ARG A 155 9.64 2.44 23.44
C ARG A 155 8.41 1.57 23.73
N PRO A 156 7.57 1.29 22.75
CA PRO A 156 6.34 0.55 22.93
C PRO A 156 6.60 -0.86 23.48
N ALA A 157 5.74 -1.32 24.41
CA ALA A 157 5.74 -2.71 24.87
C ALA A 157 5.15 -3.63 23.79
N ILE A 158 4.08 -3.16 23.10
CA ILE A 158 3.49 -3.84 21.94
C ILE A 158 3.48 -2.86 20.77
N PHE A 159 3.99 -3.28 19.64
CA PHE A 159 4.04 -2.44 18.43
C PHE A 159 3.66 -3.22 17.17
N GLY A 160 2.50 -2.89 16.60
CA GLY A 160 2.04 -3.44 15.33
C GLY A 160 2.07 -2.44 14.19
N ILE A 161 1.91 -2.97 12.99
CA ILE A 161 1.62 -2.17 11.80
C ILE A 161 0.35 -2.68 11.12
N HIS A 162 -0.43 -1.76 10.57
CA HIS A 162 -1.61 -2.09 9.77
C HIS A 162 -1.58 -1.29 8.49
N GLY A 163 -1.85 -1.92 7.37
CA GLY A 163 -1.92 -1.26 6.08
C GLY A 163 -3.16 -1.64 5.28
N GLU A 164 -3.62 -0.70 4.46
CA GLU A 164 -4.70 -0.91 3.51
C GLU A 164 -4.18 -0.81 2.08
N SER A 165 -4.53 -1.74 1.21
CA SER A 165 -4.20 -1.69 -0.23
C SER A 165 -2.70 -1.49 -0.47
N LEU A 166 -2.26 -0.35 -1.01
CA LEU A 166 -0.84 0.01 -1.11
C LEU A 166 -0.14 -0.01 0.25
N GLY A 167 -0.81 0.45 1.31
CA GLY A 167 -0.29 0.41 2.67
C GLY A 167 -0.12 -1.02 3.18
N ALA A 168 -1.04 -1.94 2.84
CA ALA A 168 -0.91 -3.36 3.15
C ALA A 168 0.28 -4.00 2.42
N ALA A 169 0.41 -3.75 1.12
CA ALA A 169 1.55 -4.19 0.33
C ALA A 169 2.87 -3.64 0.86
N THR A 170 2.87 -2.37 1.31
CA THR A 170 4.03 -1.72 1.94
C THR A 170 4.38 -2.38 3.29
N SER A 171 3.38 -2.69 4.10
CA SER A 171 3.55 -3.36 5.40
C SER A 171 4.14 -4.76 5.23
N ILE A 172 3.63 -5.54 4.28
CA ILE A 172 4.18 -6.86 3.97
C ILE A 172 5.61 -6.74 3.42
N ALA A 173 5.85 -5.87 2.43
CA ALA A 173 7.20 -5.69 1.89
C ALA A 173 8.21 -5.19 2.93
N CYS A 174 7.76 -4.46 3.95
CA CYS A 174 8.62 -3.98 5.05
C CYS A 174 9.24 -5.12 5.87
N LEU A 175 8.66 -6.32 5.85
CA LEU A 175 9.19 -7.50 6.54
C LEU A 175 10.60 -7.89 6.04
N GLU A 176 10.94 -7.57 4.78
CA GLU A 176 12.30 -7.75 4.25
C GLU A 176 13.36 -6.90 5.00
N GLU A 177 12.95 -5.76 5.55
CA GLU A 177 13.81 -4.87 6.34
C GLU A 177 13.98 -5.38 7.81
N LYS A 178 13.38 -6.51 8.16
CA LYS A 178 13.39 -7.16 9.49
C LYS A 178 13.02 -6.17 10.62
N PRO A 179 11.84 -5.55 10.52
CA PRO A 179 11.41 -4.53 11.47
C PRO A 179 11.20 -5.11 12.88
N GLN A 180 11.42 -4.30 13.90
CA GLN A 180 11.13 -4.68 15.29
C GLN A 180 9.65 -4.38 15.60
N ILE A 181 8.76 -5.25 15.19
CA ILE A 181 7.32 -5.20 15.40
C ILE A 181 6.82 -6.55 15.88
N ASP A 182 5.66 -6.57 16.50
CA ASP A 182 5.07 -7.77 17.09
C ASP A 182 4.05 -8.43 16.15
N PHE A 183 3.41 -7.66 15.25
CA PHE A 183 2.44 -8.19 14.28
C PHE A 183 2.22 -7.24 13.08
N VAL A 184 1.60 -7.79 12.05
CA VAL A 184 1.13 -7.07 10.86
C VAL A 184 -0.35 -7.38 10.62
N VAL A 185 -1.15 -6.34 10.31
CA VAL A 185 -2.49 -6.49 9.72
C VAL A 185 -2.45 -5.93 8.29
N ALA A 186 -2.83 -6.73 7.31
CA ALA A 186 -2.80 -6.39 5.89
C ALA A 186 -4.20 -6.51 5.28
N ASP A 187 -4.86 -5.36 5.05
CA ASP A 187 -6.20 -5.30 4.44
C ASP A 187 -6.08 -5.05 2.94
N CYS A 188 -6.68 -5.93 2.13
CA CYS A 188 -6.79 -5.88 0.66
C CYS A 188 -5.48 -5.55 -0.10
N GLY A 189 -4.33 -6.05 0.40
CA GLY A 189 -3.03 -5.86 -0.22
C GLY A 189 -2.83 -6.68 -1.50
N PHE A 190 -1.91 -6.23 -2.34
CA PHE A 190 -1.49 -7.02 -3.51
C PHE A 190 -0.20 -7.81 -3.22
N SER A 191 -0.10 -8.98 -3.83
CA SER A 191 1.08 -9.85 -3.75
C SER A 191 2.19 -9.44 -4.74
N ASP A 192 1.79 -8.90 -5.90
CA ASP A 192 2.63 -8.54 -7.04
C ASP A 192 1.93 -7.47 -7.87
N ILE A 193 2.53 -6.28 -8.00
CA ILE A 193 1.92 -5.17 -8.75
C ILE A 193 1.78 -5.48 -10.24
N SER A 194 2.68 -6.28 -10.83
CA SER A 194 2.59 -6.65 -12.24
C SER A 194 1.28 -7.37 -12.55
N ASN A 195 0.80 -8.21 -11.64
CA ASN A 195 -0.46 -8.94 -11.81
C ASN A 195 -1.66 -8.02 -11.71
N VAL A 196 -1.65 -7.07 -10.79
CA VAL A 196 -2.71 -6.05 -10.67
C VAL A 196 -2.78 -5.20 -11.95
N LEU A 197 -1.63 -4.72 -12.44
CA LEU A 197 -1.57 -3.94 -13.69
C LEU A 197 -2.01 -4.74 -14.92
N LYS A 198 -1.66 -6.05 -14.99
CA LYS A 198 -2.16 -6.96 -16.07
C LYS A 198 -3.67 -7.12 -16.00
N GLY A 199 -4.24 -7.29 -14.81
CA GLY A 199 -5.69 -7.30 -14.60
C GLY A 199 -6.34 -6.02 -15.11
N GLY A 200 -5.77 -4.85 -14.78
CA GLY A 200 -6.24 -3.56 -15.22
C GLY A 200 -6.21 -3.38 -16.75
N VAL A 201 -5.09 -3.69 -17.43
CA VAL A 201 -5.03 -3.58 -18.90
C VAL A 201 -5.95 -4.57 -19.59
N LYS A 202 -6.12 -5.77 -19.03
CA LYS A 202 -7.06 -6.78 -19.54
C LYS A 202 -8.50 -6.30 -19.49
N SER A 203 -8.92 -5.65 -18.40
CA SER A 203 -10.26 -5.06 -18.28
C SER A 203 -10.51 -3.94 -19.30
N MET A 204 -9.45 -3.26 -19.72
CA MET A 204 -9.47 -2.25 -20.79
C MET A 204 -9.35 -2.84 -22.19
N HIS A 205 -9.33 -4.17 -22.36
CA HIS A 205 -9.10 -4.90 -23.61
C HIS A 205 -7.73 -4.57 -24.26
N LEU A 206 -6.73 -4.22 -23.48
CA LEU A 206 -5.37 -3.96 -23.94
C LEU A 206 -4.50 -5.23 -23.75
N PRO A 207 -3.45 -5.41 -24.58
CA PRO A 207 -2.58 -6.57 -24.47
C PRO A 207 -1.72 -6.52 -23.20
N GLU A 208 -1.65 -7.62 -22.46
CA GLU A 208 -0.85 -7.74 -21.23
C GLU A 208 0.65 -7.45 -21.44
N GLY A 209 1.17 -7.69 -22.67
CA GLY A 209 2.54 -7.33 -23.05
C GLY A 209 2.87 -5.84 -22.87
N LEU A 210 1.87 -4.97 -22.83
CA LEU A 210 2.04 -3.54 -22.53
C LEU A 210 2.62 -3.35 -21.11
N VAL A 211 2.21 -4.15 -20.12
CA VAL A 211 2.73 -4.09 -18.76
C VAL A 211 4.21 -4.46 -18.72
N SER A 212 4.62 -5.50 -19.46
CA SER A 212 6.03 -5.89 -19.54
C SER A 212 6.89 -4.80 -20.21
N LEU A 213 6.40 -4.21 -21.28
CA LEU A 213 7.07 -3.07 -21.92
C LEU A 213 7.16 -1.86 -20.98
N ALA A 214 6.06 -1.54 -20.29
CA ALA A 214 6.02 -0.45 -19.33
C ALA A 214 6.96 -0.69 -18.14
N SER A 215 7.12 -1.94 -17.69
CA SER A 215 8.09 -2.30 -16.65
C SER A 215 9.52 -1.96 -17.05
N VAL A 216 9.91 -2.27 -18.31
CA VAL A 216 11.21 -1.87 -18.85
C VAL A 216 11.33 -0.34 -18.93
N CYS A 217 10.30 0.36 -19.41
CA CYS A 217 10.28 1.82 -19.48
C CYS A 217 10.34 2.47 -18.10
N ALA A 218 9.66 1.90 -17.11
CA ALA A 218 9.71 2.34 -15.71
C ALA A 218 11.13 2.18 -15.13
N ARG A 219 11.79 1.05 -15.42
CA ARG A 219 13.20 0.83 -15.02
C ARG A 219 14.13 1.88 -15.60
N LEU A 220 13.96 2.21 -16.89
CA LEU A 220 14.79 3.21 -17.58
C LEU A 220 14.54 4.63 -17.06
N ARG A 221 13.29 4.98 -16.74
CA ARG A 221 12.91 6.34 -16.34
C ARG A 221 13.07 6.61 -14.84
N TYR A 222 12.70 5.65 -14.01
CA TYR A 222 12.56 5.81 -12.56
C TYR A 222 13.56 4.94 -11.77
N GLY A 223 14.26 4.02 -12.42
CA GLY A 223 15.17 3.09 -11.76
C GLY A 223 14.48 1.86 -11.14
N TYR A 224 13.17 1.74 -11.26
CA TYR A 224 12.36 0.66 -10.69
C TYR A 224 11.51 -0.01 -11.78
N SER A 225 11.54 -1.34 -11.82
CA SER A 225 10.66 -2.16 -12.65
C SER A 225 9.58 -2.82 -11.81
N TYR A 226 8.46 -3.22 -12.42
CA TYR A 226 7.33 -3.79 -11.65
C TYR A 226 7.66 -5.12 -10.99
N ASP A 227 8.59 -5.89 -11.51
CA ASP A 227 9.10 -7.13 -10.92
C ASP A 227 9.90 -6.91 -9.61
N MET A 228 10.29 -5.67 -9.31
CA MET A 228 10.88 -5.29 -8.02
C MET A 228 9.83 -4.95 -6.95
N MET A 229 8.56 -4.94 -7.31
CA MET A 229 7.43 -4.48 -6.49
C MET A 229 6.54 -5.68 -6.15
N ARG A 230 7.10 -6.62 -5.38
CA ARG A 230 6.52 -7.92 -5.04
C ARG A 230 6.54 -8.14 -3.52
N PRO A 231 5.55 -7.63 -2.79
CA PRO A 231 5.45 -7.84 -1.34
C PRO A 231 5.55 -9.30 -0.91
N ILE A 232 4.99 -10.22 -1.69
CA ILE A 232 4.99 -11.67 -1.40
C ILE A 232 6.39 -12.24 -1.15
N ASP A 233 7.43 -11.69 -1.80
CA ASP A 233 8.80 -12.21 -1.70
C ASP A 233 9.40 -12.04 -0.28
N SER A 234 8.80 -11.17 0.57
CA SER A 234 9.23 -10.95 1.96
C SER A 234 8.66 -11.96 2.97
N LEU A 235 7.78 -12.87 2.55
CA LEU A 235 7.02 -13.74 3.46
C LEU A 235 7.67 -15.11 3.71
N ALA A 236 8.46 -15.62 2.76
CA ALA A 236 9.06 -16.96 2.85
C ALA A 236 9.97 -17.17 4.08
N ASP A 237 10.62 -16.11 4.57
CA ASP A 237 11.46 -16.12 5.76
C ASP A 237 10.86 -15.34 6.95
N ASN A 238 9.63 -14.83 6.81
CA ASN A 238 8.97 -14.05 7.85
C ASN A 238 8.44 -14.94 8.98
N GLU A 239 8.75 -14.59 10.22
CA GLU A 239 8.22 -15.24 11.43
C GLU A 239 7.28 -14.34 12.24
N ILE A 240 7.18 -13.04 11.87
CA ILE A 240 6.25 -12.10 12.49
C ILE A 240 4.80 -12.50 12.14
N PRO A 241 3.88 -12.60 13.11
CA PRO A 241 2.48 -12.92 12.86
C PRO A 241 1.82 -11.95 11.88
N VAL A 242 1.04 -12.46 10.92
CA VAL A 242 0.34 -11.68 9.92
C VAL A 242 -1.14 -12.04 9.87
N LEU A 243 -1.98 -11.03 10.04
CA LEU A 243 -3.41 -11.11 9.77
C LEU A 243 -3.71 -10.51 8.39
N PHE A 244 -4.20 -11.32 7.48
CA PHE A 244 -4.74 -10.87 6.20
C PHE A 244 -6.25 -10.72 6.31
N ILE A 245 -6.79 -9.56 5.88
CA ILE A 245 -8.23 -9.32 5.71
C ILE A 245 -8.44 -8.87 4.28
N HIS A 246 -9.52 -9.32 3.64
CA HIS A 246 -9.81 -8.95 2.26
C HIS A 246 -11.30 -8.94 2.00
N GLY A 247 -11.79 -7.99 1.21
CA GLY A 247 -13.17 -8.01 0.75
C GLY A 247 -13.40 -9.17 -0.23
N ALA A 248 -14.39 -10.02 0.04
CA ALA A 248 -14.66 -11.19 -0.82
C ALA A 248 -15.09 -10.81 -2.25
N GLU A 249 -15.61 -9.59 -2.44
CA GLU A 249 -16.06 -9.06 -3.73
C GLU A 249 -15.12 -7.99 -4.30
N ASP A 250 -13.87 -7.97 -3.83
CA ASP A 250 -12.85 -7.07 -4.37
C ASP A 250 -12.50 -7.46 -5.80
N SER A 251 -12.97 -6.67 -6.76
CA SER A 251 -12.72 -6.85 -8.19
C SER A 251 -11.53 -6.05 -8.71
N PHE A 252 -10.91 -5.22 -7.87
CA PHE A 252 -9.74 -4.40 -8.22
C PHE A 252 -8.43 -5.10 -7.85
N ILE A 253 -8.26 -5.48 -6.58
CA ILE A 253 -7.21 -6.38 -6.12
C ILE A 253 -7.89 -7.67 -5.65
N LEU A 254 -7.83 -8.71 -6.47
CA LEU A 254 -8.56 -9.94 -6.22
C LEU A 254 -8.10 -10.62 -4.91
N PRO A 255 -9.03 -11.25 -4.14
CA PRO A 255 -8.72 -11.91 -2.86
C PRO A 255 -7.61 -12.96 -2.95
N GLU A 256 -7.40 -13.57 -4.13
CA GLU A 256 -6.31 -14.52 -4.39
C GLU A 256 -4.92 -13.93 -4.10
N ASN A 257 -4.78 -12.59 -4.05
CA ASN A 257 -3.53 -11.96 -3.62
C ASN A 257 -3.23 -12.25 -2.14
N SER A 258 -4.24 -12.10 -1.26
CA SER A 258 -4.10 -12.41 0.17
C SER A 258 -4.01 -13.90 0.43
N GLU A 259 -4.72 -14.74 -0.33
CA GLU A 259 -4.60 -16.20 -0.26
C GLU A 259 -3.17 -16.64 -0.55
N ARG A 260 -2.58 -16.18 -1.66
CA ARG A 260 -1.19 -16.49 -2.02
C ARG A 260 -0.19 -15.96 -1.00
N MET A 261 -0.39 -14.76 -0.48
CA MET A 261 0.50 -14.20 0.55
C MET A 261 0.41 -15.01 1.85
N LYS A 262 -0.78 -15.43 2.25
CA LYS A 262 -0.99 -16.30 3.42
C LYS A 262 -0.32 -17.66 3.24
N GLU A 263 -0.43 -18.28 2.07
CA GLU A 263 0.22 -19.56 1.75
C GLU A 263 1.76 -19.48 1.78
N GLU A 264 2.34 -18.33 1.34
CA GLU A 264 3.79 -18.11 1.34
C GLU A 264 4.33 -17.74 2.72
N THR A 265 3.49 -17.31 3.66
CA THR A 265 3.93 -16.86 4.99
C THR A 265 4.43 -18.04 5.82
N LYS A 266 5.72 -18.01 6.19
CA LYS A 266 6.34 -19.05 7.02
C LYS A 266 5.84 -19.02 8.47
N GLY A 267 5.67 -17.83 9.03
CA GLY A 267 5.20 -17.61 10.40
C GLY A 267 3.70 -17.83 10.56
N TYR A 268 3.20 -17.58 11.75
CA TYR A 268 1.77 -17.63 12.02
C TYR A 268 1.01 -16.61 11.14
N SER A 269 -0.05 -17.06 10.49
CA SER A 269 -0.89 -16.19 9.66
C SER A 269 -2.33 -16.65 9.58
N GLU A 270 -3.24 -15.68 9.56
CA GLU A 270 -4.68 -15.88 9.35
C GLU A 270 -5.12 -15.14 8.08
N LEU A 271 -6.20 -15.61 7.46
CA LEU A 271 -6.89 -14.92 6.37
C LEU A 271 -8.39 -14.95 6.62
N HIS A 272 -9.00 -13.76 6.56
CA HIS A 272 -10.44 -13.59 6.66
C HIS A 272 -10.95 -12.84 5.43
N LEU A 273 -11.90 -13.44 4.74
CA LEU A 273 -12.61 -12.83 3.60
C LEU A 273 -13.92 -12.27 4.09
N ILE A 274 -14.15 -10.97 3.92
CA ILE A 274 -15.38 -10.29 4.37
C ILE A 274 -16.44 -10.35 3.26
N PRO A 275 -17.53 -11.09 3.45
CA PRO A 275 -18.58 -11.22 2.45
C PRO A 275 -19.22 -9.86 2.12
N GLY A 276 -19.47 -9.61 0.83
CA GLY A 276 -20.09 -8.37 0.36
C GLY A 276 -19.17 -7.16 0.33
N ALA A 277 -17.93 -7.26 0.83
CA ALA A 277 -16.99 -6.17 0.82
C ALA A 277 -16.23 -6.09 -0.51
N ALA A 278 -16.22 -4.88 -1.11
CA ALA A 278 -15.39 -4.51 -2.25
C ALA A 278 -14.00 -4.06 -1.79
N HIS A 279 -13.17 -3.53 -2.73
CA HIS A 279 -11.83 -3.02 -2.43
C HIS A 279 -11.84 -1.95 -1.33
N ALA A 280 -11.00 -2.12 -0.30
CA ALA A 280 -10.84 -1.19 0.83
C ALA A 280 -12.14 -0.93 1.63
N ALA A 281 -13.11 -1.83 1.53
CA ALA A 281 -14.43 -1.69 2.14
C ALA A 281 -14.71 -2.70 3.27
N SER A 282 -13.75 -3.53 3.67
CA SER A 282 -13.94 -4.58 4.67
C SER A 282 -14.47 -4.04 5.99
N ILE A 283 -13.82 -3.04 6.57
CA ILE A 283 -14.23 -2.40 7.83
C ILE A 283 -15.53 -1.60 7.70
N LEU A 284 -15.84 -1.09 6.48
CA LEU A 284 -17.12 -0.39 6.21
C LEU A 284 -18.29 -1.35 6.14
N THR A 285 -18.09 -2.50 5.53
CA THR A 285 -19.14 -3.50 5.28
C THR A 285 -19.51 -4.25 6.55
N ALA A 286 -18.52 -4.61 7.37
CA ALA A 286 -18.71 -5.42 8.57
C ALA A 286 -17.82 -4.93 9.73
N PRO A 287 -18.09 -3.73 10.31
CA PRO A 287 -17.21 -3.10 11.29
C PRO A 287 -17.04 -3.91 12.57
N GLU A 288 -18.11 -4.53 13.07
CA GLU A 288 -18.06 -5.37 14.26
C GLU A 288 -17.26 -6.66 14.01
N GLU A 289 -17.53 -7.37 12.92
CA GLU A 289 -16.81 -8.58 12.53
C GLU A 289 -15.33 -8.28 12.31
N TYR A 290 -15.02 -7.17 11.63
CA TYR A 290 -13.65 -6.73 11.41
C TYR A 290 -12.91 -6.51 12.72
N ARG A 291 -13.55 -5.85 13.68
CA ARG A 291 -13.01 -5.64 15.01
C ARG A 291 -12.79 -6.95 15.76
N GLU A 292 -13.77 -7.84 15.75
CA GLU A 292 -13.69 -9.16 16.42
C GLU A 292 -12.53 -9.99 15.85
N ILE A 293 -12.32 -9.97 14.52
CA ILE A 293 -11.19 -10.64 13.87
C ILE A 293 -9.86 -10.09 14.38
N VAL A 294 -9.69 -8.76 14.37
CA VAL A 294 -8.45 -8.12 14.85
C VAL A 294 -8.23 -8.42 16.34
N GLU A 295 -9.26 -8.33 17.16
CA GLU A 295 -9.18 -8.58 18.60
C GLU A 295 -8.81 -10.06 18.91
N ALA A 296 -9.42 -11.02 18.20
CA ALA A 296 -9.10 -12.43 18.34
C ALA A 296 -7.66 -12.74 17.93
N PHE A 297 -7.19 -12.17 16.80
CA PHE A 297 -5.81 -12.30 16.37
C PHE A 297 -4.83 -11.74 17.40
N LEU A 298 -5.08 -10.54 17.94
CA LEU A 298 -4.23 -9.92 18.96
C LEU A 298 -4.20 -10.75 20.26
N ALA A 299 -5.33 -11.33 20.65
CA ALA A 299 -5.40 -12.21 21.83
C ALA A 299 -4.63 -13.53 21.63
N HIS A 300 -4.48 -13.99 20.39
CA HIS A 300 -3.75 -15.22 20.08
C HIS A 300 -2.22 -15.02 20.13
N ILE A 301 -1.73 -13.85 19.75
CA ILE A 301 -0.29 -13.56 19.62
C ILE A 301 0.31 -12.89 20.87
N GLY A 302 -0.48 -12.40 21.81
CA GLY A 302 -0.05 -11.62 22.96
C GLY A 302 -0.49 -12.16 24.26
#